data_eefb97727daa26960fb0127277f03350
#
_entry.id   eefb97727daa26960fb0127277f03350
#
_cell.length_a   1.000
_cell.length_b   1.000
_cell.length_c   1.000
_cell.angle_alpha   90.00
_cell.angle_beta   90.00
_cell.angle_gamma   90.00
#
_symmetry.space_group_name_H-M   'P 1'
#
loop_
_entity.id
_entity.type
_entity.pdbx_description
1 polymer ?
#
loop_
_entity_poly.entity_id
_entity_poly.type
_entity_poly.pdbx_seq_one_letter_code
_entity_poly.pdbx_strand_id
1 'polypeptide(L)'
;MSDVTFKHPEYVKNLPYWQKLDDVCEGEDAVKAKGEKYLPKPNAHDKTPANKSAYLAYLMRAVFYEVTGTTSNSLVGAAFATDPSFKFPPELAHLERNANGAGLSAYQLAQTGIRHLLKHYRFGLYVDYPDVKPAQNLAEYKKQKAFPMIHLLNAIDVINWDSMIIDNQKKLCLVVIREFISERGADGFSKTEIEQYRVLRLEPDSEGNYIYSVQVYKKGEKGTWVGGEKKFPTDYNGDFWTYIPFTFVGAIDNSEEIKKPPLLPLANLNLAHYRDSADFQESVFYMGQPQFFAKGVNWAWYDEAKKRGIYIGAKVLLPLPENGDLGIVQADPNTLAREAGMDKWEQMKEMGARLIEKGSAGKKTATESNSDDAVQHSVLSLCVVNANEALSAALRWAAKFVISNVDVLTKDGLMFEISQEFNKQGYQAELARQLYEAALQGRSSFKSWWEYNQTGMFPKQKYEEEQVNVEAEKDGTANL
;
A
#
# COMPACT_ATOMS: atom_id res chain seq x y z
N MET A 1 24.08 -22.82 14.14
CA MET A 1 24.34 -21.36 13.97
C MET A 1 23.27 -20.84 13.03
N SER A 2 22.64 -19.71 13.35
CA SER A 2 21.72 -19.03 12.43
C SER A 2 22.54 -18.49 11.25
N ASP A 3 22.02 -18.65 10.04
CA ASP A 3 22.63 -18.14 8.82
C ASP A 3 21.96 -16.84 8.33
N VAL A 4 22.30 -16.36 7.16
CA VAL A 4 21.76 -15.14 6.58
C VAL A 4 20.23 -15.19 6.36
N THR A 5 19.62 -16.39 6.39
CA THR A 5 18.18 -16.58 6.21
C THR A 5 17.37 -16.45 7.50
N PHE A 6 18.04 -16.18 8.64
CA PHE A 6 17.37 -15.99 9.92
C PHE A 6 16.37 -14.84 9.85
N LYS A 7 15.16 -15.11 10.32
CA LYS A 7 14.05 -14.15 10.30
C LYS A 7 13.84 -13.57 11.69
N HIS A 8 13.74 -12.26 11.77
CA HIS A 8 13.41 -11.57 13.01
C HIS A 8 12.05 -12.05 13.57
N PRO A 9 11.89 -12.26 14.89
CA PRO A 9 10.63 -12.76 15.49
C PRO A 9 9.41 -11.91 15.12
N GLU A 10 9.54 -10.58 15.13
CA GLU A 10 8.45 -9.68 14.73
C GLU A 10 8.10 -9.79 13.23
N TYR A 11 9.08 -10.09 12.38
CA TYR A 11 8.82 -10.39 10.96
C TYR A 11 7.94 -11.64 10.83
N VAL A 12 8.30 -12.74 11.51
CA VAL A 12 7.56 -14.00 11.46
C VAL A 12 6.13 -13.81 11.96
N LYS A 13 5.95 -13.07 13.05
CA LYS A 13 4.65 -12.76 13.65
C LYS A 13 3.73 -11.96 12.71
N ASN A 14 4.28 -11.02 11.95
CA ASN A 14 3.50 -10.10 11.11
C ASN A 14 3.34 -10.59 9.66
N LEU A 15 4.20 -11.48 9.17
CA LEU A 15 4.16 -12.02 7.80
C LEU A 15 2.77 -12.53 7.37
N PRO A 16 1.99 -13.28 8.21
CA PRO A 16 0.65 -13.73 7.83
C PRO A 16 -0.35 -12.58 7.59
N TYR A 17 -0.18 -11.45 8.27
CA TYR A 17 -1.03 -10.26 8.06
C TYR A 17 -0.71 -9.59 6.73
N TRP A 18 0.58 -9.45 6.39
CA TRP A 18 1.04 -8.88 5.13
C TRP A 18 0.57 -9.71 3.94
N GLN A 19 0.79 -11.03 4.00
CA GLN A 19 0.31 -11.96 2.96
C GLN A 19 -1.21 -11.93 2.78
N LYS A 20 -1.97 -11.82 3.90
CA LYS A 20 -3.42 -11.69 3.82
C LYS A 20 -3.83 -10.41 3.10
N LEU A 21 -3.20 -9.28 3.42
CA LEU A 21 -3.49 -8.01 2.79
C LEU A 21 -3.07 -7.97 1.32
N ASP A 22 -1.96 -8.62 0.97
CA ASP A 22 -1.59 -8.78 -0.43
C ASP A 22 -2.65 -9.58 -1.19
N ASP A 23 -3.05 -10.76 -0.69
CA ASP A 23 -4.08 -11.60 -1.30
C ASP A 23 -5.41 -10.83 -1.48
N VAL A 24 -5.86 -10.12 -0.43
CA VAL A 24 -7.15 -9.38 -0.44
C VAL A 24 -7.12 -8.13 -1.34
N CYS A 25 -5.98 -7.43 -1.39
CA CYS A 25 -5.83 -6.25 -2.25
C CYS A 25 -5.53 -6.61 -3.72
N GLU A 26 -5.02 -7.80 -4.00
CA GLU A 26 -4.82 -8.31 -5.36
C GLU A 26 -6.15 -8.66 -6.02
N GLY A 27 -7.16 -9.07 -5.21
CA GLY A 27 -8.52 -9.25 -5.66
C GLY A 27 -9.04 -10.67 -5.67
N GLU A 28 -10.11 -10.90 -6.43
CA GLU A 28 -10.90 -12.13 -6.40
C GLU A 28 -10.08 -13.39 -6.73
N ASP A 29 -9.26 -13.32 -7.77
CA ASP A 29 -8.47 -14.48 -8.23
C ASP A 29 -7.46 -14.93 -7.16
N ALA A 30 -6.77 -13.99 -6.52
CA ALA A 30 -5.82 -14.27 -5.46
C ALA A 30 -6.52 -14.87 -4.23
N VAL A 31 -7.69 -14.32 -3.83
CA VAL A 31 -8.49 -14.81 -2.71
C VAL A 31 -9.01 -16.22 -2.99
N LYS A 32 -9.57 -16.47 -4.18
CA LYS A 32 -10.08 -17.79 -4.59
C LYS A 32 -8.97 -18.84 -4.68
N ALA A 33 -7.77 -18.47 -5.16
CA ALA A 33 -6.63 -19.37 -5.23
C ALA A 33 -6.19 -19.91 -3.86
N LYS A 34 -6.48 -19.20 -2.76
CA LYS A 34 -6.19 -19.66 -1.39
C LYS A 34 -7.23 -20.65 -0.84
N GLY A 35 -8.36 -20.83 -1.51
CA GLY A 35 -9.37 -21.84 -1.20
C GLY A 35 -9.80 -21.84 0.27
N GLU A 36 -9.64 -22.98 0.92
CA GLU A 36 -10.08 -23.21 2.31
C GLU A 36 -9.50 -22.25 3.35
N LYS A 37 -8.37 -21.57 3.04
CA LYS A 37 -7.79 -20.56 3.93
C LYS A 37 -8.76 -19.40 4.16
N TYR A 38 -9.50 -18.98 3.13
CA TYR A 38 -10.42 -17.84 3.19
C TYR A 38 -11.88 -18.22 3.09
N LEU A 39 -12.21 -19.31 2.41
CA LEU A 39 -13.55 -19.89 2.28
C LEU A 39 -13.54 -21.33 2.75
N PRO A 40 -13.84 -21.61 4.03
CA PRO A 40 -13.93 -22.97 4.54
C PRO A 40 -14.97 -23.80 3.79
N LYS A 41 -14.75 -25.12 3.70
CA LYS A 41 -15.75 -26.04 3.17
C LYS A 41 -17.02 -26.05 4.04
N PRO A 42 -18.22 -25.97 3.47
CA PRO A 42 -19.48 -26.13 4.22
C PRO A 42 -19.53 -27.45 5.00
N ASN A 43 -19.01 -28.53 4.42
CA ASN A 43 -18.88 -29.83 5.09
C ASN A 43 -17.41 -30.26 5.17
N ALA A 44 -16.71 -29.77 6.19
CA ALA A 44 -15.28 -30.04 6.39
C ALA A 44 -14.96 -31.51 6.76
N HIS A 45 -15.93 -32.25 7.31
CA HIS A 45 -15.73 -33.62 7.77
C HIS A 45 -15.81 -34.65 6.64
N ASP A 46 -16.56 -34.35 5.59
CA ASP A 46 -16.70 -35.22 4.41
C ASP A 46 -15.48 -35.07 3.49
N LYS A 47 -14.72 -36.13 3.36
CA LYS A 47 -13.50 -36.20 2.51
C LYS A 47 -13.75 -36.89 1.15
N THR A 48 -14.99 -37.15 0.80
CA THR A 48 -15.34 -37.81 -0.47
C THR A 48 -14.98 -36.96 -1.69
N PRO A 49 -14.69 -37.58 -2.85
CA PRO A 49 -14.51 -36.87 -4.10
C PRO A 49 -15.74 -36.01 -4.49
N ALA A 50 -16.94 -36.45 -4.13
CA ALA A 50 -18.19 -35.71 -4.38
C ALA A 50 -18.19 -34.38 -3.60
N ASN A 51 -17.82 -34.39 -2.32
CA ASN A 51 -17.73 -33.16 -1.53
C ASN A 51 -16.62 -32.22 -2.04
N LYS A 52 -15.52 -32.77 -2.53
CA LYS A 52 -14.47 -31.94 -3.18
C LYS A 52 -15.02 -31.23 -4.43
N SER A 53 -15.78 -31.92 -5.27
CA SER A 53 -16.39 -31.34 -6.46
C SER A 53 -17.45 -30.29 -6.10
N ALA A 54 -18.27 -30.54 -5.07
CA ALA A 54 -19.24 -29.60 -4.54
C ALA A 54 -18.56 -28.32 -4.01
N TYR A 55 -17.46 -28.47 -3.29
CA TYR A 55 -16.67 -27.33 -2.81
C TYR A 55 -16.09 -26.49 -3.96
N LEU A 56 -15.56 -27.12 -5.01
CA LEU A 56 -15.05 -26.37 -6.16
C LEU A 56 -16.17 -25.57 -6.86
N ALA A 57 -17.36 -26.15 -6.95
CA ALA A 57 -18.52 -25.45 -7.50
C ALA A 57 -18.98 -24.30 -6.58
N TYR A 58 -18.96 -24.48 -5.26
CA TYR A 58 -19.22 -23.45 -4.26
C TYR A 58 -18.21 -22.30 -4.37
N LEU A 59 -16.91 -22.62 -4.42
CA LEU A 59 -15.83 -21.64 -4.58
C LEU A 59 -15.93 -20.86 -5.89
N MET A 60 -16.35 -21.53 -6.98
CA MET A 60 -16.54 -20.89 -8.29
C MET A 60 -17.68 -19.86 -8.26
N ARG A 61 -18.80 -20.20 -7.60
CA ARG A 61 -19.97 -19.31 -7.47
C ARG A 61 -19.77 -18.16 -6.50
N ALA A 62 -18.89 -18.32 -5.51
CA ALA A 62 -18.60 -17.26 -4.54
C ALA A 62 -18.10 -16.00 -5.25
N VAL A 63 -18.53 -14.83 -4.80
CA VAL A 63 -18.13 -13.53 -5.35
C VAL A 63 -17.37 -12.75 -4.29
N PHE A 64 -16.16 -12.34 -4.62
CA PHE A 64 -15.36 -11.47 -3.78
C PHE A 64 -15.44 -10.03 -4.28
N TYR A 65 -15.84 -9.11 -3.42
CA TYR A 65 -15.89 -7.69 -3.74
C TYR A 65 -14.57 -7.02 -3.31
N GLU A 66 -13.87 -6.39 -4.24
CA GLU A 66 -12.52 -5.81 -4.04
C GLU A 66 -12.55 -4.48 -3.26
N VAL A 67 -13.22 -4.45 -2.10
CA VAL A 67 -13.40 -3.23 -1.31
C VAL A 67 -12.07 -2.76 -0.73
N THR A 68 -11.27 -3.66 -0.16
CA THR A 68 -10.00 -3.30 0.50
C THR A 68 -8.98 -2.76 -0.51
N GLY A 69 -8.84 -3.39 -1.67
CA GLY A 69 -7.95 -2.96 -2.74
C GLY A 69 -8.35 -1.59 -3.30
N THR A 70 -9.65 -1.42 -3.59
CA THR A 70 -10.21 -0.14 -4.06
C THR A 70 -10.01 0.98 -3.03
N THR A 71 -10.25 0.70 -1.74
CA THR A 71 -10.02 1.66 -0.65
C THR A 71 -8.55 2.04 -0.56
N SER A 72 -7.62 1.07 -0.65
CA SER A 72 -6.18 1.34 -0.67
C SER A 72 -5.80 2.30 -1.81
N ASN A 73 -6.30 2.04 -3.02
CA ASN A 73 -6.03 2.89 -4.18
C ASN A 73 -6.64 4.29 -4.03
N SER A 74 -7.85 4.40 -3.48
CA SER A 74 -8.52 5.68 -3.20
C SER A 74 -7.74 6.51 -2.17
N LEU A 75 -7.21 5.87 -1.11
CA LEU A 75 -6.38 6.52 -0.09
C LEU A 75 -5.08 7.06 -0.68
N VAL A 76 -4.40 6.25 -1.53
CA VAL A 76 -3.21 6.72 -2.26
C VAL A 76 -3.58 7.88 -3.17
N GLY A 77 -4.68 7.80 -3.92
CA GLY A 77 -5.18 8.89 -4.76
C GLY A 77 -5.45 10.16 -3.96
N ALA A 78 -6.03 10.05 -2.76
CA ALA A 78 -6.25 11.20 -1.88
C ALA A 78 -4.95 11.83 -1.40
N ALA A 79 -3.94 11.03 -1.01
CA ALA A 79 -2.62 11.53 -0.59
C ALA A 79 -1.91 12.32 -1.72
N PHE A 80 -2.18 11.98 -2.97
CA PHE A 80 -1.59 12.62 -4.14
C PHE A 80 -2.62 13.43 -4.95
N ALA A 81 -3.70 13.88 -4.32
CA ALA A 81 -4.67 14.80 -4.95
C ALA A 81 -4.04 16.15 -5.34
N THR A 82 -3.02 16.57 -4.60
CA THR A 82 -2.14 17.68 -4.92
C THR A 82 -0.76 17.13 -5.21
N ASP A 83 -0.13 17.57 -6.30
CA ASP A 83 1.21 17.12 -6.67
C ASP A 83 2.22 17.45 -5.56
N PRO A 84 3.15 16.55 -5.24
CA PRO A 84 4.24 16.81 -4.31
C PRO A 84 5.10 17.99 -4.77
N SER A 85 5.53 18.78 -3.82
CA SER A 85 6.55 19.81 -4.06
C SER A 85 7.93 19.16 -3.98
N PHE A 86 8.80 19.41 -4.96
CA PHE A 86 10.18 18.93 -4.91
C PHE A 86 11.16 19.89 -5.55
N LYS A 87 12.36 19.90 -5.01
CA LYS A 87 13.53 20.59 -5.56
C LYS A 87 14.75 19.68 -5.38
N PHE A 88 15.48 19.44 -6.46
CA PHE A 88 16.69 18.65 -6.45
C PHE A 88 17.85 19.45 -7.02
N PRO A 89 19.04 19.40 -6.41
CA PRO A 89 20.23 19.96 -6.99
C PRO A 89 20.61 19.21 -8.28
N PRO A 90 21.41 19.81 -9.18
CA PRO A 90 21.75 19.21 -10.48
C PRO A 90 22.34 17.79 -10.38
N GLU A 91 23.04 17.46 -9.30
CA GLU A 91 23.64 16.16 -9.04
C GLU A 91 22.57 15.08 -8.79
N LEU A 92 21.40 15.46 -8.28
CA LEU A 92 20.27 14.60 -7.95
C LEU A 92 19.09 14.73 -8.91
N ALA A 93 19.22 15.49 -10.00
CA ALA A 93 18.14 15.71 -10.97
C ALA A 93 17.59 14.39 -11.58
N HIS A 94 18.37 13.32 -11.61
CA HIS A 94 17.94 12.01 -12.08
C HIS A 94 16.78 11.43 -11.25
N LEU A 95 16.65 11.80 -9.96
CA LEU A 95 15.59 11.32 -9.07
C LEU A 95 14.19 11.70 -9.54
N GLU A 96 14.05 12.77 -10.33
CA GLU A 96 12.77 13.16 -10.93
C GLU A 96 12.22 12.09 -11.89
N ARG A 97 13.10 11.31 -12.52
CA ARG A 97 12.71 10.35 -13.56
C ARG A 97 13.03 8.91 -13.21
N ASN A 98 14.09 8.69 -12.43
CA ASN A 98 14.57 7.36 -12.08
C ASN A 98 15.25 7.39 -10.71
N ALA A 99 14.47 7.29 -9.66
CA ALA A 99 14.99 7.35 -8.29
C ALA A 99 15.57 6.01 -7.81
N ASN A 100 15.08 4.87 -8.35
CA ASN A 100 15.44 3.53 -7.89
C ASN A 100 16.33 2.74 -8.86
N GLY A 101 16.76 3.33 -9.96
CA GLY A 101 17.53 2.64 -10.99
C GLY A 101 16.70 1.75 -11.94
N ALA A 102 15.43 1.50 -11.63
CA ALA A 102 14.51 0.67 -12.42
C ALA A 102 13.45 1.48 -13.20
N GLY A 103 13.60 2.81 -13.25
CA GLY A 103 12.73 3.71 -13.99
C GLY A 103 11.58 4.33 -13.19
N LEU A 104 11.49 4.10 -11.88
CA LEU A 104 10.50 4.77 -11.03
C LEU A 104 11.01 6.14 -10.59
N SER A 105 10.20 7.18 -10.80
CA SER A 105 10.47 8.52 -10.30
C SER A 105 10.33 8.60 -8.76
N ALA A 106 10.89 9.63 -8.13
CA ALA A 106 10.69 9.89 -6.70
C ALA A 106 9.19 10.02 -6.35
N TYR A 107 8.39 10.58 -7.25
CA TYR A 107 6.93 10.67 -7.13
C TYR A 107 6.28 9.27 -7.06
N GLN A 108 6.57 8.40 -8.01
CA GLN A 108 6.02 7.03 -8.06
C GLN A 108 6.50 6.17 -6.89
N LEU A 109 7.76 6.39 -6.47
CA LEU A 109 8.33 5.73 -5.30
C LEU A 109 7.57 6.12 -4.03
N ALA A 110 7.25 7.40 -3.86
CA ALA A 110 6.44 7.90 -2.75
C ALA A 110 5.02 7.31 -2.75
N GLN A 111 4.35 7.22 -3.91
CA GLN A 111 3.04 6.57 -4.05
C GLN A 111 3.10 5.09 -3.61
N THR A 112 4.15 4.39 -4.03
CA THR A 112 4.38 2.99 -3.64
C THR A 112 4.60 2.88 -2.13
N GLY A 113 5.35 3.80 -1.53
CA GLY A 113 5.58 3.87 -0.08
C GLY A 113 4.28 4.02 0.71
N ILE A 114 3.42 4.97 0.35
CA ILE A 114 2.12 5.14 1.02
C ILE A 114 1.27 3.87 0.91
N ARG A 115 1.26 3.20 -0.26
CA ARG A 115 0.56 1.92 -0.42
C ARG A 115 1.10 0.84 0.53
N HIS A 116 2.42 0.76 0.72
CA HIS A 116 3.02 -0.20 1.66
C HIS A 116 2.70 0.13 3.12
N LEU A 117 2.65 1.42 3.51
CA LEU A 117 2.23 1.82 4.85
C LEU A 117 0.81 1.34 5.17
N LEU A 118 -0.11 1.50 4.23
CA LEU A 118 -1.50 1.07 4.39
C LEU A 118 -1.65 -0.45 4.46
N LYS A 119 -0.90 -1.19 3.61
CA LYS A 119 -0.99 -2.65 3.49
C LYS A 119 -0.12 -3.42 4.49
N HIS A 120 1.11 -2.95 4.72
CA HIS A 120 2.12 -3.70 5.48
C HIS A 120 2.52 -3.01 6.79
N TYR A 121 1.91 -1.88 7.12
CA TYR A 121 2.29 -1.00 8.22
C TYR A 121 3.61 -0.28 7.99
N ARG A 122 4.58 -0.87 7.30
CA ARG A 122 5.91 -0.30 7.09
C ARG A 122 6.51 -0.65 5.74
N PHE A 123 7.53 0.10 5.38
CA PHE A 123 8.51 -0.22 4.34
C PHE A 123 9.91 0.23 4.78
N GLY A 124 10.95 -0.15 4.05
CA GLY A 124 12.31 0.34 4.24
C GLY A 124 12.71 1.30 3.13
N LEU A 125 13.44 2.36 3.46
CA LEU A 125 14.18 3.16 2.48
C LEU A 125 15.66 2.92 2.67
N TYR A 126 16.33 2.54 1.60
CA TYR A 126 17.75 2.29 1.54
C TYR A 126 18.37 3.11 0.40
N VAL A 127 19.47 3.79 0.68
CA VAL A 127 20.21 4.53 -0.35
C VAL A 127 21.49 3.78 -0.66
N ASP A 128 21.65 3.43 -1.95
CA ASP A 128 22.84 2.75 -2.48
C ASP A 128 23.55 3.64 -3.49
N TYR A 129 24.84 3.45 -3.59
CA TYR A 129 25.68 4.15 -4.56
C TYR A 129 26.63 3.14 -5.21
N PRO A 130 26.80 3.17 -6.54
CA PRO A 130 27.72 2.30 -7.25
C PRO A 130 29.16 2.50 -6.75
N ASP A 131 29.92 1.41 -6.63
CA ASP A 131 31.33 1.43 -6.26
C ASP A 131 32.19 1.99 -7.40
N VAL A 132 32.31 3.31 -7.45
CA VAL A 132 33.09 4.04 -8.44
C VAL A 132 33.99 5.05 -7.73
N LYS A 133 35.11 5.38 -8.38
CA LYS A 133 35.94 6.46 -7.85
C LYS A 133 35.19 7.77 -7.82
N PRO A 134 35.32 8.57 -6.74
CA PRO A 134 34.68 9.88 -6.66
C PRO A 134 35.01 10.74 -7.88
N ALA A 135 33.98 11.33 -8.49
CA ALA A 135 34.18 12.23 -9.62
C ALA A 135 34.77 13.56 -9.16
N GLN A 136 35.75 14.08 -9.88
CA GLN A 136 36.42 15.34 -9.52
C GLN A 136 35.60 16.58 -9.91
N ASN A 137 34.61 16.41 -10.80
CA ASN A 137 33.74 17.49 -11.25
C ASN A 137 32.41 16.94 -11.81
N LEU A 138 31.42 17.82 -11.97
CA LEU A 138 30.07 17.47 -12.45
C LEU A 138 30.08 16.83 -13.86
N ALA A 139 31.01 17.19 -14.73
CA ALA A 139 31.10 16.62 -16.06
C ALA A 139 31.57 15.16 -16.01
N GLU A 140 32.55 14.86 -15.18
CA GLU A 140 33.05 13.51 -14.92
C GLU A 140 31.96 12.65 -14.24
N TYR A 141 31.27 13.19 -13.25
CA TYR A 141 30.14 12.55 -12.58
C TYR A 141 29.06 12.12 -13.58
N LYS A 142 28.65 13.04 -14.47
CA LYS A 142 27.68 12.72 -15.54
C LYS A 142 28.18 11.68 -16.52
N LYS A 143 29.50 11.66 -16.81
CA LYS A 143 30.12 10.68 -17.71
C LYS A 143 30.20 9.30 -17.06
N GLN A 144 30.47 9.21 -15.76
CA GLN A 144 30.52 7.95 -15.03
C GLN A 144 29.14 7.27 -14.96
N LYS A 145 28.05 8.02 -15.08
CA LYS A 145 26.65 7.52 -14.93
C LYS A 145 26.42 6.78 -13.61
N ALA A 146 27.19 7.10 -12.59
CA ALA A 146 27.07 6.57 -11.25
C ALA A 146 26.22 7.53 -10.43
N PHE A 147 24.99 7.15 -10.16
CA PHE A 147 24.05 7.98 -9.44
C PHE A 147 23.61 7.28 -8.15
N PRO A 148 23.42 7.99 -7.04
CA PRO A 148 22.79 7.43 -5.85
C PRO A 148 21.36 7.06 -6.16
N MET A 149 20.96 5.86 -5.71
CA MET A 149 19.62 5.32 -5.92
C MET A 149 18.90 5.14 -4.59
N ILE A 150 17.63 5.45 -4.57
CA ILE A 150 16.77 5.27 -3.39
C ILE A 150 15.92 4.03 -3.61
N HIS A 151 16.23 2.96 -2.90
CA HIS A 151 15.47 1.71 -2.96
C HIS A 151 14.37 1.72 -1.90
N LEU A 152 13.14 1.53 -2.35
CA LEU A 152 12.01 1.25 -1.49
C LEU A 152 11.88 -0.26 -1.35
N LEU A 153 11.97 -0.74 -0.12
CA LEU A 153 11.96 -2.16 0.23
C LEU A 153 10.64 -2.49 0.91
N ASN A 154 9.94 -3.48 0.37
CA ASN A 154 8.74 -3.99 1.01
C ASN A 154 9.06 -4.59 2.39
N ALA A 155 8.14 -4.49 3.34
CA ALA A 155 8.28 -5.13 4.66
C ALA A 155 8.61 -6.64 4.58
N ILE A 156 8.11 -7.32 3.54
CA ILE A 156 8.36 -8.75 3.30
C ILE A 156 9.81 -9.02 2.89
N ASP A 157 10.48 -8.03 2.30
CA ASP A 157 11.86 -8.21 1.80
C ASP A 157 12.91 -7.93 2.88
N VAL A 158 12.58 -7.16 3.92
CA VAL A 158 13.47 -6.92 5.07
C VAL A 158 13.22 -7.97 6.13
N ILE A 159 13.98 -9.08 6.08
CA ILE A 159 13.70 -10.28 6.88
C ILE A 159 14.28 -10.25 8.29
N ASN A 160 15.38 -9.49 8.50
CA ASN A 160 16.03 -9.40 9.81
C ASN A 160 16.67 -8.01 10.01
N TRP A 161 16.70 -7.55 11.24
CA TRP A 161 17.36 -6.31 11.65
C TRP A 161 17.74 -6.38 13.13
N ASP A 162 18.70 -5.55 13.51
CA ASP A 162 19.11 -5.37 14.89
C ASP A 162 19.66 -3.95 15.11
N SER A 163 19.59 -3.49 16.34
CA SER A 163 20.05 -2.18 16.77
C SER A 163 20.87 -2.25 18.03
N MET A 164 21.86 -1.38 18.15
CA MET A 164 22.69 -1.24 19.34
C MET A 164 22.79 0.22 19.80
N ILE A 165 23.21 0.43 21.02
CA ILE A 165 23.48 1.77 21.53
C ILE A 165 24.94 2.10 21.23
N ILE A 166 25.16 3.13 20.42
CA ILE A 166 26.46 3.69 20.07
C ILE A 166 26.39 5.19 20.40
N ASP A 167 27.34 5.69 21.16
CA ASP A 167 27.43 7.11 21.56
C ASP A 167 26.11 7.62 22.19
N ASN A 168 25.52 6.81 23.06
CA ASN A 168 24.24 7.07 23.72
C ASN A 168 23.02 7.24 22.77
N GLN A 169 23.15 6.79 21.53
CA GLN A 169 22.08 6.78 20.53
C GLN A 169 21.81 5.35 20.05
N LYS A 170 20.54 5.00 19.89
CA LYS A 170 20.16 3.74 19.27
C LYS A 170 20.38 3.83 17.76
N LYS A 171 21.27 3.01 17.23
CA LYS A 171 21.59 2.94 15.80
C LYS A 171 21.35 1.53 15.28
N LEU A 172 20.81 1.43 14.07
CA LEU A 172 20.72 0.14 13.34
C LEU A 172 22.14 -0.39 13.11
N CYS A 173 22.38 -1.64 13.50
CA CYS A 173 23.68 -2.30 13.30
C CYS A 173 23.62 -3.46 12.32
N LEU A 174 22.41 -3.97 12.01
CA LEU A 174 22.18 -5.03 11.05
C LEU A 174 20.86 -4.78 10.30
N VAL A 175 20.89 -4.93 8.97
CA VAL A 175 19.68 -5.07 8.15
C VAL A 175 19.93 -6.16 7.12
N VAL A 176 19.04 -7.14 7.03
CA VAL A 176 19.10 -8.23 6.04
C VAL A 176 17.94 -8.11 5.07
N ILE A 177 18.27 -7.88 3.81
CA ILE A 177 17.33 -7.67 2.72
C ILE A 177 17.37 -8.90 1.81
N ARG A 178 16.22 -9.52 1.58
CA ARG A 178 16.05 -10.57 0.58
C ARG A 178 15.75 -9.93 -0.77
N GLU A 179 16.53 -10.26 -1.77
CA GLU A 179 16.43 -9.72 -3.12
C GLU A 179 16.28 -10.85 -4.14
N PHE A 180 15.51 -10.59 -5.19
CA PHE A 180 15.45 -11.46 -6.37
C PHE A 180 16.04 -10.72 -7.56
N ILE A 181 17.11 -11.29 -8.12
CA ILE A 181 17.73 -10.78 -9.33
C ILE A 181 17.39 -11.67 -10.52
N SER A 182 17.15 -11.06 -11.67
CA SER A 182 16.84 -11.79 -12.90
C SER A 182 18.11 -11.91 -13.75
N GLU A 183 18.60 -13.13 -13.90
CA GLU A 183 19.70 -13.42 -14.83
C GLU A 183 19.14 -13.90 -16.17
N ARG A 184 19.68 -13.34 -17.27
CA ARG A 184 19.29 -13.73 -18.61
C ARG A 184 20.02 -15.02 -18.98
N GLY A 185 19.28 -16.00 -19.48
CA GLY A 185 19.86 -17.25 -19.98
C GLY A 185 20.76 -17.03 -21.23
N ALA A 186 21.63 -18.03 -21.50
CA ALA A 186 22.54 -17.98 -22.64
C ALA A 186 21.81 -17.92 -24.00
N ASP A 187 20.53 -18.33 -24.03
CA ASP A 187 19.65 -18.26 -25.21
C ASP A 187 19.17 -16.83 -25.52
N GLY A 188 19.39 -15.87 -24.59
CA GLY A 188 18.95 -14.49 -24.71
C GLY A 188 17.46 -14.27 -24.49
N PHE A 189 16.65 -15.30 -24.30
CA PHE A 189 15.20 -15.25 -24.18
C PHE A 189 14.72 -15.65 -22.77
N SER A 190 15.32 -16.68 -22.18
CA SER A 190 14.97 -17.16 -20.86
C SER A 190 15.49 -16.22 -19.77
N LYS A 191 14.77 -16.19 -18.63
CA LYS A 191 15.18 -15.48 -17.41
C LYS A 191 15.04 -16.43 -16.24
N THR A 192 16.07 -16.44 -15.40
CA THR A 192 16.05 -17.19 -14.14
C THR A 192 16.09 -16.21 -12.99
N GLU A 193 15.15 -16.34 -12.05
CA GLU A 193 15.20 -15.57 -10.82
C GLU A 193 16.14 -16.23 -9.82
N ILE A 194 17.08 -15.47 -9.32
CA ILE A 194 18.05 -15.90 -8.33
C ILE A 194 17.81 -15.13 -7.05
N GLU A 195 17.53 -15.86 -5.97
CA GLU A 195 17.44 -15.32 -4.62
C GLU A 195 18.83 -14.98 -4.10
N GLN A 196 18.99 -13.79 -3.53
CA GLN A 196 20.18 -13.36 -2.81
C GLN A 196 19.81 -12.55 -1.57
N TYR A 197 20.77 -12.39 -0.66
CA TYR A 197 20.60 -11.57 0.53
C TYR A 197 21.64 -10.49 0.56
N ARG A 198 21.19 -9.23 0.65
CA ARG A 198 22.03 -8.08 0.91
C ARG A 198 22.05 -7.82 2.42
N VAL A 199 23.23 -7.81 2.99
CA VAL A 199 23.43 -7.60 4.43
C VAL A 199 24.13 -6.26 4.61
N LEU A 200 23.47 -5.36 5.31
CA LEU A 200 23.98 -4.06 5.72
C LEU A 200 24.42 -4.20 7.19
N ARG A 201 25.65 -3.81 7.50
CA ARG A 201 26.19 -3.92 8.86
C ARG A 201 26.89 -2.64 9.29
N LEU A 202 26.81 -2.36 10.57
CA LEU A 202 27.60 -1.35 11.24
C LEU A 202 28.52 -2.08 12.22
N GLU A 203 29.80 -2.11 11.92
CA GLU A 203 30.80 -2.92 12.64
C GLU A 203 31.98 -2.04 13.10
N PRO A 204 32.62 -2.34 14.24
CA PRO A 204 33.79 -1.62 14.65
C PRO A 204 34.99 -1.92 13.72
N ASP A 205 35.74 -0.91 13.37
CA ASP A 205 37.05 -1.04 12.72
C ASP A 205 38.18 -1.41 13.74
N SER A 206 39.40 -1.42 13.27
CA SER A 206 40.59 -1.72 14.15
C SER A 206 40.83 -0.69 15.24
N GLU A 207 40.28 0.50 15.12
CA GLU A 207 40.40 1.61 16.08
C GLU A 207 39.19 1.71 17.01
N GLY A 208 38.17 0.87 16.79
CA GLY A 208 36.94 0.87 17.56
C GLY A 208 35.86 1.82 17.03
N ASN A 209 36.07 2.49 15.89
CA ASN A 209 35.06 3.31 15.24
C ASN A 209 34.09 2.43 14.47
N TYR A 210 32.79 2.73 14.56
CA TYR A 210 31.79 1.99 13.82
C TYR A 210 31.66 2.48 12.38
N ILE A 211 31.89 1.56 11.43
CA ILE A 211 31.80 1.85 9.99
C ILE A 211 30.76 0.96 9.32
N TYR A 212 30.08 1.54 8.33
CA TYR A 212 29.07 0.84 7.53
C TYR A 212 29.71 -0.06 6.48
N SER A 213 29.21 -1.28 6.38
CA SER A 213 29.59 -2.23 5.33
C SER A 213 28.38 -2.87 4.68
N VAL A 214 28.53 -3.26 3.40
CA VAL A 214 27.53 -4.01 2.64
C VAL A 214 28.16 -5.27 2.07
N GLN A 215 27.44 -6.39 2.20
CA GLN A 215 27.85 -7.69 1.66
C GLN A 215 26.68 -8.43 1.06
N VAL A 216 26.83 -9.00 -0.12
CA VAL A 216 25.81 -9.79 -0.81
C VAL A 216 26.11 -11.26 -0.65
N TYR A 217 25.13 -12.04 -0.20
CA TYR A 217 25.19 -13.49 -0.06
C TYR A 217 24.42 -14.14 -1.21
N LYS A 218 25.08 -15.04 -1.91
CA LYS A 218 24.48 -15.86 -2.99
C LYS A 218 24.52 -17.33 -2.64
N LYS A 219 23.62 -18.11 -3.22
CA LYS A 219 23.60 -19.55 -3.02
C LYS A 219 24.76 -20.21 -3.80
N GLY A 220 25.66 -20.87 -3.10
CA GLY A 220 26.78 -21.62 -3.69
C GLY A 220 26.35 -22.99 -4.21
N GLU A 221 27.27 -23.70 -4.89
CA GLU A 221 27.03 -25.01 -5.52
C GLU A 221 26.48 -26.08 -4.57
N LYS A 222 26.86 -26.03 -3.30
CA LYS A 222 26.42 -26.97 -2.25
C LYS A 222 25.10 -26.55 -1.56
N GLY A 223 24.42 -25.52 -2.08
CA GLY A 223 23.18 -25.00 -1.49
C GLY A 223 23.37 -24.15 -0.23
N THR A 224 24.61 -23.90 0.21
CA THR A 224 24.94 -23.01 1.32
C THR A 224 25.05 -21.56 0.85
N TRP A 225 24.74 -20.61 1.72
CA TRP A 225 24.86 -19.19 1.43
C TRP A 225 26.32 -18.74 1.59
N VAL A 226 26.89 -18.15 0.54
CA VAL A 226 28.28 -17.69 0.51
C VAL A 226 28.28 -16.18 0.36
N GLY A 227 28.95 -15.48 1.29
CA GLY A 227 29.15 -14.04 1.22
C GLY A 227 30.17 -13.68 0.12
N GLY A 228 29.78 -12.73 -0.72
CA GLY A 228 30.69 -12.09 -1.65
C GLY A 228 31.68 -11.14 -0.95
N GLU A 229 32.34 -10.29 -1.72
CA GLU A 229 33.23 -9.26 -1.19
C GLU A 229 32.46 -8.27 -0.31
N LYS A 230 33.02 -7.96 0.86
CA LYS A 230 32.50 -6.93 1.76
C LYS A 230 33.00 -5.57 1.27
N LYS A 231 32.07 -4.65 1.08
CA LYS A 231 32.34 -3.27 0.62
C LYS A 231 32.07 -2.29 1.73
N PHE A 232 32.88 -1.22 1.77
CA PHE A 232 32.79 -0.13 2.73
C PHE A 232 32.53 1.17 1.96
N PRO A 233 31.26 1.56 1.77
CA PRO A 233 30.94 2.79 1.06
C PRO A 233 31.51 4.01 1.75
N THR A 234 31.96 4.99 0.96
CA THR A 234 32.42 6.30 1.43
C THR A 234 31.50 7.40 0.93
N ASP A 235 31.48 8.52 1.61
CA ASP A 235 30.80 9.72 1.16
C ASP A 235 31.61 10.46 0.06
N TYR A 236 31.13 11.63 -0.36
CA TYR A 236 31.79 12.45 -1.37
C TYR A 236 33.23 12.83 -0.97
N ASN A 237 33.51 13.03 0.31
CA ASN A 237 34.84 13.43 0.82
C ASN A 237 35.78 12.24 0.99
N GLY A 238 35.29 11.01 0.82
CA GLY A 238 36.06 9.77 1.03
C GLY A 238 35.95 9.23 2.46
N ASP A 239 35.14 9.83 3.32
CA ASP A 239 34.96 9.40 4.69
C ASP A 239 33.98 8.20 4.77
N PHE A 240 34.28 7.23 5.63
CA PHE A 240 33.42 6.10 5.88
C PHE A 240 32.12 6.53 6.57
N TRP A 241 31.02 5.89 6.17
CA TRP A 241 29.73 6.11 6.82
C TRP A 241 29.72 5.51 8.22
N THR A 242 29.31 6.29 9.22
CA THR A 242 29.19 5.90 10.64
C THR A 242 27.79 5.43 11.01
N TYR A 243 26.93 5.21 10.03
CA TYR A 243 25.58 4.68 10.16
C TYR A 243 25.15 4.02 8.84
N ILE A 244 24.19 3.10 8.92
CA ILE A 244 23.60 2.47 7.73
C ILE A 244 22.64 3.48 7.07
N PRO A 245 22.79 3.80 5.75
CA PRO A 245 21.86 4.70 5.04
C PRO A 245 20.52 4.00 4.74
N PHE A 246 19.87 3.56 5.80
CA PHE A 246 18.59 2.84 5.80
C PHE A 246 17.70 3.36 6.93
N THR A 247 16.41 3.47 6.67
CA THR A 247 15.39 3.75 7.69
C THR A 247 14.14 2.91 7.47
N PHE A 248 13.52 2.50 8.57
CA PHE A 248 12.14 2.03 8.54
C PHE A 248 11.20 3.23 8.49
N VAL A 249 10.15 3.08 7.72
CA VAL A 249 9.05 4.06 7.62
C VAL A 249 7.79 3.32 8.05
N GLY A 250 7.13 3.80 9.10
CA GLY A 250 5.93 3.18 9.64
C GLY A 250 4.68 4.05 9.47
N ALA A 251 3.51 3.43 9.51
CA ALA A 251 2.23 4.14 9.34
C ALA A 251 1.91 5.11 10.50
N ILE A 252 2.48 4.87 11.69
CA ILE A 252 2.26 5.69 12.89
C ILE A 252 3.53 6.42 13.29
N ASP A 253 4.66 5.74 13.24
CA ASP A 253 5.99 6.27 13.58
C ASP A 253 7.08 5.51 12.78
N ASN A 254 8.26 6.12 12.67
CA ASN A 254 9.41 5.57 11.93
C ASN A 254 10.31 4.67 12.80
N SER A 255 9.76 4.05 13.83
CA SER A 255 10.49 3.12 14.70
C SER A 255 10.68 1.74 14.07
N GLU A 256 11.51 0.91 14.71
CA GLU A 256 11.70 -0.49 14.32
C GLU A 256 10.52 -1.38 14.72
N GLU A 257 9.62 -0.89 15.58
CA GLU A 257 8.48 -1.64 16.06
C GLU A 257 7.43 -1.84 14.95
N ILE A 258 6.88 -3.05 14.87
CA ILE A 258 5.83 -3.36 13.89
C ILE A 258 4.47 -3.40 14.59
N LYS A 259 3.57 -2.52 14.17
CA LYS A 259 2.17 -2.53 14.60
C LYS A 259 1.29 -3.16 13.51
N LYS A 260 0.00 -3.30 13.80
CA LYS A 260 -0.93 -3.88 12.83
C LYS A 260 -1.15 -2.93 11.64
N PRO A 261 -1.18 -3.47 10.40
CA PRO A 261 -1.46 -2.67 9.22
C PRO A 261 -2.82 -1.96 9.29
N PRO A 262 -2.91 -0.69 8.83
CA PRO A 262 -4.14 0.09 8.88
C PRO A 262 -5.34 -0.56 8.17
N LEU A 263 -5.11 -1.23 7.05
CA LEU A 263 -6.16 -1.90 6.27
C LEU A 263 -6.53 -3.30 6.79
N LEU A 264 -5.83 -3.84 7.80
CA LEU A 264 -6.09 -5.20 8.29
C LEU A 264 -7.53 -5.42 8.81
N PRO A 265 -8.13 -4.49 9.59
CA PRO A 265 -9.52 -4.64 10.02
C PRO A 265 -10.50 -4.68 8.84
N LEU A 266 -10.29 -3.82 7.83
CA LEU A 266 -11.11 -3.78 6.62
C LEU A 266 -10.97 -5.09 5.82
N ALA A 267 -9.76 -5.62 5.65
CA ALA A 267 -9.51 -6.89 4.97
C ALA A 267 -10.18 -8.08 5.69
N ASN A 268 -10.18 -8.10 7.03
CA ASN A 268 -10.88 -9.13 7.80
C ASN A 268 -12.40 -9.07 7.59
N LEU A 269 -12.97 -7.88 7.57
CA LEU A 269 -14.39 -7.67 7.31
C LEU A 269 -14.75 -8.01 5.86
N ASN A 270 -13.89 -7.68 4.91
CA ASN A 270 -14.05 -8.03 3.49
C ASN A 270 -14.05 -9.56 3.27
N LEU A 271 -13.18 -10.31 3.96
CA LEU A 271 -13.19 -11.77 3.94
C LEU A 271 -14.42 -12.36 4.64
N ALA A 272 -14.95 -11.71 5.69
CA ALA A 272 -16.21 -12.12 6.30
C ALA A 272 -17.39 -11.92 5.34
N HIS A 273 -17.45 -10.76 4.66
CA HIS A 273 -18.43 -10.50 3.60
C HIS A 273 -18.34 -11.52 2.45
N TYR A 274 -17.13 -11.93 2.06
CA TYR A 274 -16.92 -12.96 1.03
C TYR A 274 -17.57 -14.29 1.39
N ARG A 275 -17.51 -14.69 2.66
CA ARG A 275 -18.17 -15.92 3.14
C ARG A 275 -19.69 -15.82 3.07
N ASP A 276 -20.28 -14.69 3.50
CA ASP A 276 -21.72 -14.47 3.37
C ASP A 276 -22.14 -14.41 1.91
N SER A 277 -21.35 -13.80 1.04
CA SER A 277 -21.57 -13.78 -0.40
C SER A 277 -21.58 -15.19 -0.99
N ALA A 278 -20.66 -16.06 -0.57
CA ALA A 278 -20.59 -17.43 -1.01
C ALA A 278 -21.85 -18.23 -0.60
N ASP A 279 -22.28 -18.10 0.66
CA ASP A 279 -23.49 -18.74 1.17
C ASP A 279 -24.75 -18.21 0.48
N PHE A 280 -24.81 -16.92 0.19
CA PHE A 280 -25.90 -16.32 -0.56
C PHE A 280 -25.96 -16.85 -1.99
N GLN A 281 -24.85 -16.89 -2.72
CA GLN A 281 -24.80 -17.42 -4.08
C GLN A 281 -25.16 -18.91 -4.14
N GLU A 282 -24.73 -19.69 -3.15
CA GLU A 282 -25.11 -21.10 -3.03
C GLU A 282 -26.63 -21.27 -2.79
N SER A 283 -27.18 -20.44 -1.90
CA SER A 283 -28.62 -20.41 -1.65
C SER A 283 -29.42 -20.05 -2.92
N VAL A 284 -29.00 -19.02 -3.65
CA VAL A 284 -29.60 -18.62 -4.92
C VAL A 284 -29.56 -19.76 -5.95
N PHE A 285 -28.42 -20.46 -6.03
CA PHE A 285 -28.28 -21.60 -6.93
C PHE A 285 -29.27 -22.72 -6.62
N TYR A 286 -29.39 -23.15 -5.36
CA TYR A 286 -30.34 -24.22 -4.99
C TYR A 286 -31.76 -23.78 -5.08
N MET A 287 -32.11 -22.56 -4.72
CA MET A 287 -33.49 -22.05 -4.82
C MET A 287 -33.92 -21.77 -6.26
N GLY A 288 -32.98 -21.43 -7.14
CA GLY A 288 -33.25 -21.23 -8.56
C GLY A 288 -33.54 -22.54 -9.32
N GLN A 289 -33.30 -23.70 -8.70
CA GLN A 289 -33.49 -25.03 -9.31
C GLN A 289 -34.50 -25.85 -8.53
N PRO A 290 -35.80 -25.72 -8.84
CA PRO A 290 -36.83 -26.51 -8.18
C PRO A 290 -36.57 -27.99 -8.39
N GLN A 291 -36.68 -28.78 -7.31
CA GLN A 291 -36.55 -30.23 -7.36
C GLN A 291 -37.90 -30.87 -7.65
N PHE A 292 -37.96 -31.60 -8.74
CA PHE A 292 -39.17 -32.38 -9.08
C PHE A 292 -39.08 -33.74 -8.38
N PHE A 293 -40.18 -34.18 -7.82
CA PHE A 293 -40.32 -35.51 -7.26
C PHE A 293 -41.57 -36.20 -7.74
N ALA A 294 -41.55 -37.52 -7.90
CA ALA A 294 -42.68 -38.32 -8.22
C ALA A 294 -43.00 -39.29 -7.06
N LYS A 295 -44.27 -39.33 -6.64
CA LYS A 295 -44.77 -40.29 -5.64
C LYS A 295 -45.62 -41.33 -6.31
N GLY A 296 -45.74 -42.51 -5.68
CA GLY A 296 -46.63 -43.59 -6.17
C GLY A 296 -46.15 -44.23 -7.47
N VAL A 297 -44.87 -44.00 -7.87
CA VAL A 297 -44.29 -44.63 -9.06
C VAL A 297 -43.54 -45.91 -8.68
N ASN A 298 -43.62 -46.92 -9.55
CA ASN A 298 -42.87 -48.17 -9.36
C ASN A 298 -41.58 -48.19 -10.16
N TRP A 299 -40.72 -49.18 -9.89
CA TRP A 299 -39.41 -49.32 -10.55
C TRP A 299 -39.53 -49.49 -12.08
N ALA A 300 -40.56 -50.16 -12.57
CA ALA A 300 -40.77 -50.35 -14.00
C ALA A 300 -41.01 -48.96 -14.71
N TRP A 301 -41.84 -48.12 -14.08
CA TRP A 301 -42.05 -46.74 -14.54
C TRP A 301 -40.75 -45.91 -14.49
N TYR A 302 -39.97 -46.04 -13.41
CA TYR A 302 -38.69 -45.34 -13.25
C TYR A 302 -37.69 -45.74 -14.36
N ASP A 303 -37.54 -47.04 -14.62
CA ASP A 303 -36.63 -47.54 -15.66
C ASP A 303 -37.06 -47.09 -17.05
N GLU A 304 -38.35 -47.10 -17.34
CA GLU A 304 -38.90 -46.64 -18.64
C GLU A 304 -38.73 -45.12 -18.78
N ALA A 305 -39.01 -44.35 -17.72
CA ALA A 305 -38.80 -42.91 -17.70
C ALA A 305 -37.32 -42.54 -17.86
N LYS A 306 -36.42 -43.30 -17.24
CA LYS A 306 -34.96 -43.12 -17.37
C LYS A 306 -34.47 -43.42 -18.80
N LYS A 307 -35.05 -44.43 -19.48
CA LYS A 307 -34.67 -44.76 -20.85
C LYS A 307 -35.15 -43.70 -21.87
N ARG A 308 -36.35 -43.15 -21.69
CA ARG A 308 -36.95 -42.14 -22.58
C ARG A 308 -36.43 -40.73 -22.28
N GLY A 309 -35.82 -40.50 -21.14
CA GLY A 309 -35.56 -39.18 -20.58
C GLY A 309 -36.82 -38.54 -19.99
N ILE A 310 -36.70 -37.87 -18.85
CA ILE A 310 -37.80 -37.11 -18.24
C ILE A 310 -37.63 -35.67 -18.69
N TYR A 311 -38.53 -35.20 -19.55
CA TYR A 311 -38.57 -33.82 -20.00
C TYR A 311 -39.70 -33.11 -19.25
N ILE A 312 -39.37 -32.00 -18.57
CA ILE A 312 -40.31 -31.15 -17.87
C ILE A 312 -40.30 -29.78 -18.54
N GLY A 313 -41.42 -29.33 -19.03
CA GLY A 313 -41.52 -28.05 -19.71
C GLY A 313 -42.93 -27.76 -20.24
N ALA A 314 -43.13 -26.57 -20.79
CA ALA A 314 -44.37 -26.17 -21.40
C ALA A 314 -44.72 -27.11 -22.57
N LYS A 315 -45.97 -27.64 -22.60
CA LYS A 315 -46.49 -28.55 -23.62
C LYS A 315 -45.92 -29.99 -23.58
N VAL A 316 -45.33 -30.42 -22.47
CA VAL A 316 -44.88 -31.81 -22.27
C VAL A 316 -45.90 -32.50 -21.37
N LEU A 317 -46.44 -33.63 -21.85
CA LEU A 317 -47.28 -34.53 -21.06
C LEU A 317 -46.42 -35.63 -20.46
N LEU A 318 -46.35 -35.69 -19.12
CA LEU A 318 -45.66 -36.74 -18.39
C LEU A 318 -46.71 -37.77 -17.91
N PRO A 319 -46.81 -38.98 -18.50
CA PRO A 319 -47.76 -40.00 -18.05
C PRO A 319 -47.33 -40.55 -16.70
N LEU A 320 -48.21 -40.51 -15.72
CA LEU A 320 -48.03 -41.08 -14.40
C LEU A 320 -48.88 -42.37 -14.26
N PRO A 321 -48.49 -43.35 -13.40
CA PRO A 321 -49.35 -44.46 -13.06
C PRO A 321 -50.58 -43.98 -12.28
N GLU A 322 -51.62 -44.85 -12.15
CA GLU A 322 -52.96 -44.52 -11.59
C GLU A 322 -52.91 -43.84 -10.19
N ASN A 323 -51.88 -44.15 -9.37
CA ASN A 323 -51.69 -43.52 -8.06
C ASN A 323 -50.43 -42.63 -8.03
N GLY A 324 -49.89 -42.24 -9.19
CA GLY A 324 -48.72 -41.41 -9.31
C GLY A 324 -49.06 -39.92 -9.16
N ASP A 325 -48.23 -39.22 -8.42
CA ASP A 325 -48.30 -37.78 -8.25
C ASP A 325 -46.92 -37.14 -8.54
N LEU A 326 -46.92 -35.95 -9.12
CA LEU A 326 -45.72 -35.16 -9.41
C LEU A 326 -45.77 -33.86 -8.63
N GLY A 327 -44.80 -33.65 -7.83
CA GLY A 327 -44.66 -32.41 -7.07
C GLY A 327 -43.35 -31.69 -7.31
N ILE A 328 -43.29 -30.49 -6.84
CA ILE A 328 -42.12 -29.64 -6.84
C ILE A 328 -41.76 -29.32 -5.38
N VAL A 329 -40.52 -29.54 -5.02
CA VAL A 329 -39.95 -29.02 -3.77
C VAL A 329 -39.04 -27.85 -4.12
N GLN A 330 -39.36 -26.72 -3.55
CA GLN A 330 -38.51 -25.53 -3.65
C GLN A 330 -38.31 -24.97 -2.24
N ALA A 331 -37.07 -24.64 -1.91
CA ALA A 331 -36.77 -24.01 -0.64
C ALA A 331 -37.26 -22.56 -0.64
N ASP A 332 -37.67 -22.06 0.52
CA ASP A 332 -37.99 -20.65 0.70
C ASP A 332 -36.73 -19.80 0.61
N PRO A 333 -36.80 -18.56 0.06
CA PRO A 333 -35.66 -17.66 -0.02
C PRO A 333 -35.05 -17.39 1.35
N ASN A 334 -33.75 -17.70 1.51
CA ASN A 334 -32.99 -17.34 2.71
C ASN A 334 -32.37 -15.96 2.49
N THR A 335 -32.91 -14.94 3.14
CA THR A 335 -32.42 -13.54 3.04
C THR A 335 -31.31 -13.22 4.07
N LEU A 336 -31.13 -14.06 5.09
CA LEU A 336 -30.17 -13.77 6.19
C LEU A 336 -28.74 -13.53 5.72
N ALA A 337 -28.22 -14.37 4.80
CA ALA A 337 -26.87 -14.19 4.27
C ALA A 337 -26.72 -12.88 3.48
N ARG A 338 -27.79 -12.48 2.76
CA ARG A 338 -27.83 -11.19 2.05
C ARG A 338 -27.84 -10.02 3.02
N GLU A 339 -28.67 -10.05 4.05
CA GLU A 339 -28.79 -9.00 5.05
C GLU A 339 -27.46 -8.83 5.81
N ALA A 340 -26.85 -9.93 6.27
CA ALA A 340 -25.54 -9.93 6.90
C ALA A 340 -24.44 -9.38 5.96
N GLY A 341 -24.51 -9.70 4.66
CA GLY A 341 -23.61 -9.14 3.67
C GLY A 341 -23.79 -7.63 3.47
N MET A 342 -25.05 -7.15 3.44
CA MET A 342 -25.36 -5.71 3.34
C MET A 342 -24.85 -4.93 4.57
N ASP A 343 -25.05 -5.44 5.77
CA ASP A 343 -24.54 -4.82 7.01
C ASP A 343 -23.02 -4.70 6.97
N LYS A 344 -22.31 -5.76 6.55
CA LYS A 344 -20.86 -5.71 6.41
C LYS A 344 -20.40 -4.73 5.33
N TRP A 345 -21.17 -4.62 4.25
CA TRP A 345 -20.89 -3.64 3.19
C TRP A 345 -20.93 -2.20 3.71
N GLU A 346 -21.97 -1.84 4.49
CA GLU A 346 -22.05 -0.51 5.10
C GLU A 346 -20.93 -0.27 6.13
N GLN A 347 -20.61 -1.27 6.96
CA GLN A 347 -19.48 -1.20 7.89
C GLN A 347 -18.13 -1.01 7.15
N MET A 348 -17.92 -1.67 6.00
CA MET A 348 -16.69 -1.49 5.21
C MET A 348 -16.58 -0.07 4.64
N LYS A 349 -17.68 0.53 4.17
CA LYS A 349 -17.70 1.93 3.72
C LYS A 349 -17.32 2.89 4.84
N GLU A 350 -17.92 2.72 6.01
CA GLU A 350 -17.64 3.55 7.18
C GLU A 350 -16.19 3.41 7.64
N MET A 351 -15.65 2.20 7.68
CA MET A 351 -14.24 1.97 8.03
C MET A 351 -13.29 2.61 7.02
N GLY A 352 -13.60 2.55 5.73
CA GLY A 352 -12.81 3.19 4.67
C GLY A 352 -12.79 4.72 4.83
N ALA A 353 -13.93 5.33 5.09
CA ALA A 353 -14.06 6.76 5.31
C ALA A 353 -13.24 7.24 6.53
N ARG A 354 -13.28 6.52 7.64
CA ARG A 354 -12.51 6.85 8.87
C ARG A 354 -11.00 6.88 8.69
N LEU A 355 -10.46 6.25 7.67
CA LEU A 355 -9.01 6.31 7.40
C LEU A 355 -8.56 7.67 6.83
N ILE A 356 -9.48 8.44 6.26
CA ILE A 356 -9.25 9.79 5.74
C ILE A 356 -9.70 10.85 6.74
N GLU A 357 -10.79 10.60 7.46
CA GLU A 357 -11.38 11.57 8.37
C GLU A 357 -10.47 11.84 9.57
N LYS A 358 -10.24 13.10 9.85
CA LYS A 358 -9.74 13.57 11.15
C LYS A 358 -10.82 13.20 12.16
N GLY A 359 -10.47 12.46 13.21
CA GLY A 359 -11.43 11.89 14.16
C GLY A 359 -12.45 12.91 14.67
N SER A 360 -13.61 12.95 14.05
CA SER A 360 -14.77 13.62 14.58
C SER A 360 -15.58 12.61 15.40
N ALA A 361 -15.32 12.56 16.70
CA ALA A 361 -16.27 11.98 17.62
C ALA A 361 -17.56 12.80 17.50
N GLY A 362 -18.64 12.19 17.04
CA GLY A 362 -20.03 12.64 17.07
C GLY A 362 -20.30 14.14 16.88
N LYS A 363 -21.43 14.51 16.33
CA LYS A 363 -21.88 15.91 16.17
C LYS A 363 -21.60 16.73 17.44
N LYS A 364 -20.45 17.38 17.49
CA LYS A 364 -20.11 18.36 18.53
C LYS A 364 -20.72 19.71 18.15
N THR A 365 -21.25 20.43 19.14
CA THR A 365 -21.73 21.79 18.94
C THR A 365 -20.56 22.73 18.62
N ALA A 366 -20.80 23.78 17.87
CA ALA A 366 -19.76 24.73 17.43
C ALA A 366 -18.92 25.33 18.58
N THR A 367 -19.39 25.27 19.82
CA THR A 367 -18.71 25.77 21.02
C THR A 367 -17.71 24.77 21.60
N GLU A 368 -17.91 23.45 21.40
CA GLU A 368 -16.98 22.39 21.84
C GLU A 368 -15.84 22.18 20.84
N SER A 369 -15.99 22.66 19.61
CA SER A 369 -14.97 22.54 18.55
C SER A 369 -13.73 23.41 18.80
N ASN A 370 -13.82 24.47 19.62
CA ASN A 370 -12.72 25.39 19.88
C ASN A 370 -11.79 25.03 21.03
N SER A 371 -12.08 23.99 21.80
CA SER A 371 -11.23 23.58 22.94
C SER A 371 -10.44 22.29 22.72
N ASP A 372 -10.67 21.56 21.64
CA ASP A 372 -10.01 20.29 21.31
C ASP A 372 -9.23 20.36 19.99
N ASP A 373 -8.55 21.46 19.71
CA ASP A 373 -7.53 21.58 18.66
C ASP A 373 -6.23 20.78 18.95
N ALA A 374 -6.35 19.68 19.70
CA ALA A 374 -5.40 18.59 19.60
C ALA A 374 -5.60 17.97 18.22
N VAL A 375 -4.72 18.30 17.30
CA VAL A 375 -4.69 17.85 15.90
C VAL A 375 -4.74 16.32 15.85
N GLN A 376 -5.93 15.74 15.81
CA GLN A 376 -6.09 14.32 15.56
C GLN A 376 -5.80 14.08 14.09
N HIS A 377 -4.56 13.68 13.80
CA HIS A 377 -4.16 13.30 12.45
C HIS A 377 -4.94 12.05 12.03
N SER A 378 -5.48 12.06 10.81
CA SER A 378 -5.99 10.81 10.21
C SER A 378 -4.82 9.84 10.01
N VAL A 379 -5.12 8.54 9.91
CA VAL A 379 -4.10 7.52 9.63
C VAL A 379 -3.32 7.86 8.36
N LEU A 380 -4.01 8.34 7.32
CA LEU A 380 -3.38 8.76 6.07
C LEU A 380 -2.43 9.95 6.29
N SER A 381 -2.81 10.93 7.12
CA SER A 381 -1.95 12.08 7.44
C SER A 381 -0.66 11.64 8.13
N LEU A 382 -0.75 10.71 9.10
CA LEU A 382 0.45 10.16 9.76
C LEU A 382 1.35 9.42 8.76
N CYS A 383 0.78 8.61 7.88
CA CYS A 383 1.54 7.93 6.81
C CYS A 383 2.31 8.95 5.95
N VAL A 384 1.67 10.06 5.57
CA VAL A 384 2.30 11.09 4.73
C VAL A 384 3.40 11.83 5.49
N VAL A 385 3.17 12.21 6.76
CA VAL A 385 4.19 12.87 7.60
C VAL A 385 5.44 11.99 7.73
N ASN A 386 5.24 10.72 8.09
CA ASN A 386 6.34 9.78 8.30
C ASN A 386 7.10 9.49 6.99
N ALA A 387 6.38 9.38 5.86
CA ALA A 387 6.99 9.23 4.55
C ALA A 387 7.81 10.46 4.15
N ASN A 388 7.31 11.68 4.39
CA ASN A 388 8.02 12.93 4.11
C ASN A 388 9.32 13.04 4.92
N GLU A 389 9.27 12.70 6.20
CA GLU A 389 10.46 12.71 7.06
C GLU A 389 11.52 11.73 6.54
N ALA A 390 11.12 10.49 6.24
CA ALA A 390 12.02 9.45 5.77
C ALA A 390 12.57 9.74 4.36
N LEU A 391 11.76 10.28 3.45
CA LEU A 391 12.21 10.70 2.13
C LEU A 391 13.22 11.85 2.22
N SER A 392 12.99 12.81 3.13
CA SER A 392 13.93 13.89 3.40
C SER A 392 15.29 13.35 3.91
N ALA A 393 15.28 12.34 4.78
CA ALA A 393 16.50 11.67 5.24
C ALA A 393 17.19 10.94 4.08
N ALA A 394 16.45 10.17 3.27
CA ALA A 394 17.00 9.45 2.12
C ALA A 394 17.61 10.40 1.07
N LEU A 395 16.97 11.54 0.80
CA LEU A 395 17.52 12.57 -0.08
C LEU A 395 18.83 13.15 0.44
N ARG A 396 18.95 13.41 1.75
CA ARG A 396 20.21 13.86 2.36
C ARG A 396 21.30 12.80 2.26
N TRP A 397 20.97 11.51 2.43
CA TRP A 397 21.93 10.43 2.22
C TRP A 397 22.37 10.34 0.76
N ALA A 398 21.43 10.45 -0.19
CA ALA A 398 21.77 10.50 -1.61
C ALA A 398 22.68 11.69 -1.93
N ALA A 399 22.39 12.87 -1.39
CA ALA A 399 23.21 14.05 -1.55
C ALA A 399 24.64 13.87 -0.97
N LYS A 400 24.78 13.20 0.18
CA LYS A 400 26.07 12.96 0.84
C LYS A 400 27.04 12.14 -0.01
N PHE A 401 26.56 11.30 -0.91
CA PHE A 401 27.41 10.57 -1.85
C PHE A 401 28.00 11.46 -2.96
N VAL A 402 27.35 12.58 -3.31
CA VAL A 402 27.67 13.35 -4.51
C VAL A 402 27.90 14.84 -4.28
N ILE A 403 27.72 15.33 -3.07
CA ILE A 403 27.87 16.73 -2.68
C ILE A 403 28.74 16.83 -1.45
N SER A 404 29.76 17.70 -1.48
CA SER A 404 30.77 17.82 -0.42
C SER A 404 30.22 18.37 0.90
N ASN A 405 29.24 19.26 0.85
CA ASN A 405 28.68 19.89 2.05
C ASN A 405 27.14 19.91 1.97
N VAL A 406 26.54 18.84 2.45
CA VAL A 406 25.06 18.66 2.44
C VAL A 406 24.39 19.56 3.47
N ASP A 407 25.07 19.95 4.54
CA ASP A 407 24.48 20.77 5.62
C ASP A 407 24.15 22.21 5.17
N VAL A 408 24.79 22.67 4.10
CA VAL A 408 24.49 23.98 3.48
C VAL A 408 23.19 23.93 2.64
N LEU A 409 22.74 22.74 2.25
CA LEU A 409 21.50 22.58 1.50
C LEU A 409 20.30 22.80 2.42
N THR A 410 19.71 23.97 2.31
CA THR A 410 18.43 24.30 2.95
C THR A 410 17.28 23.56 2.26
N LYS A 411 16.08 23.62 2.86
CA LYS A 411 14.85 23.12 2.20
C LYS A 411 14.62 23.74 0.81
N ASP A 412 15.16 24.91 0.55
CA ASP A 412 15.04 25.56 -0.76
C ASP A 412 15.92 24.94 -1.86
N GLY A 413 16.90 24.10 -1.50
CA GLY A 413 17.81 23.42 -2.43
C GLY A 413 17.61 21.92 -2.56
N LEU A 414 17.07 21.26 -1.53
CA LEU A 414 16.84 19.80 -1.49
C LEU A 414 15.55 19.51 -0.73
N MET A 415 14.49 19.18 -1.44
CA MET A 415 13.17 18.94 -0.86
C MET A 415 12.37 17.94 -1.71
N PHE A 416 11.61 17.11 -1.04
CA PHE A 416 10.48 16.38 -1.58
C PHE A 416 9.40 16.31 -0.49
N GLU A 417 8.21 16.81 -0.77
CA GLU A 417 7.14 16.88 0.22
C GLU A 417 5.79 16.55 -0.42
N ILE A 418 5.15 15.51 0.10
CA ILE A 418 3.77 15.14 -0.23
C ILE A 418 2.85 16.07 0.55
N SER A 419 1.85 16.65 -0.10
CA SER A 419 0.86 17.51 0.56
C SER A 419 0.02 16.73 1.58
N GLN A 420 -0.32 17.37 2.67
CA GLN A 420 -1.24 16.83 3.69
C GLN A 420 -2.70 17.25 3.44
N GLU A 421 -2.97 17.92 2.34
CA GLU A 421 -4.30 18.37 1.96
C GLU A 421 -4.97 17.29 1.08
N PHE A 422 -5.68 16.38 1.71
CA PHE A 422 -6.32 15.24 1.03
C PHE A 422 -7.69 15.56 0.42
N ASN A 423 -8.33 16.62 0.87
CA ASN A 423 -9.56 17.11 0.30
C ASN A 423 -9.25 18.43 -0.43
N LYS A 424 -9.22 18.42 -1.75
CA LYS A 424 -9.48 19.64 -2.47
C LYS A 424 -10.88 20.09 -2.04
N GLN A 425 -10.98 21.08 -1.17
CA GLN A 425 -12.24 21.77 -1.00
C GLN A 425 -12.58 22.28 -2.40
N GLY A 426 -13.53 21.62 -3.04
CA GLY A 426 -13.94 21.98 -4.39
C GLY A 426 -14.34 23.46 -4.38
N TYR A 427 -14.08 24.17 -5.48
CA TYR A 427 -14.52 25.55 -5.66
C TYR A 427 -15.92 25.77 -5.10
N GLN A 428 -16.03 26.62 -4.09
CA GLN A 428 -17.29 27.04 -3.50
C GLN A 428 -17.58 28.46 -3.96
N ALA A 429 -18.59 28.64 -4.81
CA ALA A 429 -18.94 29.93 -5.37
C ALA A 429 -19.21 31.00 -4.27
N GLU A 430 -19.74 30.58 -3.11
CA GLU A 430 -19.97 31.48 -1.99
C GLU A 430 -18.68 31.98 -1.35
N LEU A 431 -17.67 31.09 -1.15
CA LEU A 431 -16.35 31.50 -0.66
C LEU A 431 -15.60 32.37 -1.68
N ALA A 432 -15.71 32.06 -2.96
CA ALA A 432 -15.14 32.90 -4.02
C ALA A 432 -15.75 34.32 -3.99
N ARG A 433 -17.05 34.42 -3.75
CA ARG A 433 -17.73 35.71 -3.59
C ARG A 433 -17.26 36.48 -2.34
N GLN A 434 -17.15 35.77 -1.21
CA GLN A 434 -16.66 36.36 0.05
C GLN A 434 -15.22 36.88 -0.08
N LEU A 435 -14.33 36.13 -0.75
CA LEU A 435 -12.96 36.57 -1.04
C LEU A 435 -12.94 37.78 -1.98
N TYR A 436 -13.81 37.82 -2.98
CA TYR A 436 -13.94 38.96 -3.87
C TYR A 436 -14.40 40.20 -3.11
N GLU A 437 -15.43 40.09 -2.26
CA GLU A 437 -15.92 41.18 -1.41
C GLU A 437 -14.83 41.65 -0.42
N ALA A 438 -14.04 40.72 0.15
CA ALA A 438 -12.92 41.05 1.03
C ALA A 438 -11.81 41.79 0.25
N ALA A 439 -11.53 41.42 -1.00
CA ALA A 439 -10.57 42.10 -1.87
C ALA A 439 -11.04 43.52 -2.22
N LEU A 440 -12.31 43.70 -2.55
CA LEU A 440 -12.89 45.01 -2.78
C LEU A 440 -12.81 45.94 -1.54
N GLN A 441 -12.88 45.38 -0.35
CA GLN A 441 -12.72 46.09 0.91
C GLN A 441 -11.26 46.29 1.33
N GLY A 442 -10.30 45.81 0.55
CA GLY A 442 -8.88 45.88 0.84
C GLY A 442 -8.45 45.05 2.07
N ARG A 443 -9.21 44.01 2.41
CA ARG A 443 -8.91 43.08 3.50
C ARG A 443 -8.15 41.85 3.04
N SER A 444 -8.22 41.51 1.75
CA SER A 444 -7.42 40.50 1.06
C SER A 444 -6.99 41.02 -0.30
N SER A 445 -6.02 40.35 -0.95
CA SER A 445 -5.59 40.68 -2.29
C SER A 445 -6.52 40.09 -3.37
N PHE A 446 -6.65 40.75 -4.52
CA PHE A 446 -7.28 40.17 -5.70
C PHE A 446 -6.51 38.92 -6.20
N LYS A 447 -5.21 38.88 -5.96
CA LYS A 447 -4.37 37.72 -6.22
C LYS A 447 -4.87 36.48 -5.45
N SER A 448 -5.19 36.62 -4.16
CA SER A 448 -5.76 35.54 -3.34
C SER A 448 -7.10 35.05 -3.85
N TRP A 449 -7.98 35.97 -4.25
CA TRP A 449 -9.24 35.62 -4.90
C TRP A 449 -9.03 34.89 -6.23
N TRP A 450 -8.10 35.38 -7.07
CA TRP A 450 -7.80 34.75 -8.35
C TRP A 450 -7.22 33.36 -8.21
N GLU A 451 -6.27 33.14 -7.30
CA GLU A 451 -5.70 31.85 -6.99
C GLU A 451 -6.75 30.86 -6.49
N TYR A 452 -7.66 31.32 -5.62
CA TYR A 452 -8.79 30.51 -5.17
C TYR A 452 -9.72 30.09 -6.33
N ASN A 453 -10.03 31.00 -7.25
CA ASN A 453 -10.85 30.69 -8.42
C ASN A 453 -10.17 29.66 -9.35
N GLN A 454 -8.85 29.69 -9.46
CA GLN A 454 -8.10 28.73 -10.28
C GLN A 454 -7.96 27.36 -9.63
N THR A 455 -7.72 27.33 -8.33
CA THR A 455 -7.31 26.11 -7.60
C THR A 455 -8.42 25.51 -6.73
N GLY A 456 -9.43 26.31 -6.34
CA GLY A 456 -10.42 25.96 -5.32
C GLY A 456 -9.84 25.87 -3.90
N MET A 457 -8.59 26.32 -3.70
CA MET A 457 -7.89 26.29 -2.41
C MET A 457 -7.50 27.69 -1.96
N PHE A 458 -7.54 27.93 -0.63
CA PHE A 458 -7.03 29.17 -0.09
C PHE A 458 -5.52 29.29 -0.31
N PRO A 459 -5.00 30.48 -0.71
CA PRO A 459 -3.57 30.71 -0.85
C PRO A 459 -2.82 30.41 0.46
N LYS A 460 -1.67 29.74 0.34
CA LYS A 460 -0.80 29.36 1.49
C LYS A 460 0.24 30.46 1.79
N GLN A 461 -0.10 31.71 1.65
CA GLN A 461 0.81 32.80 1.94
C GLN A 461 0.72 33.22 3.42
N LYS A 462 1.83 33.74 3.96
CA LYS A 462 1.86 34.31 5.31
C LYS A 462 1.11 35.63 5.33
N TYR A 463 0.62 36.00 6.52
CA TYR A 463 -0.12 37.24 6.70
C TYR A 463 0.65 38.46 6.21
N GLU A 464 1.97 38.51 6.48
CA GLU A 464 2.83 39.61 6.04
C GLU A 464 2.93 39.71 4.50
N GLU A 465 2.98 38.55 3.83
CA GLU A 465 3.02 38.48 2.35
C GLU A 465 1.68 38.93 1.75
N GLU A 466 0.56 38.56 2.38
CA GLU A 466 -0.76 39.04 1.96
C GLU A 466 -0.92 40.52 2.14
N GLN A 467 -0.41 41.08 3.24
CA GLN A 467 -0.41 42.54 3.45
C GLN A 467 0.37 43.27 2.36
N VAL A 468 1.55 42.78 1.97
CA VAL A 468 2.35 43.35 0.88
C VAL A 468 1.58 43.29 -0.45
N ASN A 469 0.90 42.18 -0.75
CA ASN A 469 0.08 42.06 -1.96
C ASN A 469 -1.08 43.07 -1.97
N VAL A 470 -1.77 43.22 -0.83
CA VAL A 470 -2.88 44.17 -0.68
C VAL A 470 -2.40 45.64 -0.84
N GLU A 471 -1.23 46.00 -0.28
CA GLU A 471 -0.64 47.36 -0.44
C GLU A 471 -0.22 47.61 -1.88
N ALA A 472 0.46 46.63 -2.52
CA ALA A 472 0.87 46.76 -3.92
C ALA A 472 -0.32 46.93 -4.89
N GLU A 473 -1.45 46.25 -4.62
CA GLU A 473 -2.67 46.40 -5.43
C GLU A 473 -3.34 47.76 -5.20
N LYS A 474 -3.30 48.35 -3.98
CA LYS A 474 -3.79 49.70 -3.72
C LYS A 474 -2.98 50.76 -4.45
N ASP A 475 -1.65 50.62 -4.49
CA ASP A 475 -0.78 51.55 -5.21
C ASP A 475 -0.93 51.44 -6.73
N GLY A 476 -1.20 50.22 -7.26
CA GLY A 476 -1.46 49.97 -8.67
C GLY A 476 -2.80 50.54 -9.17
N THR A 477 -3.82 50.60 -8.33
CA THR A 477 -5.14 51.17 -8.66
C THR A 477 -5.15 52.71 -8.59
N ALA A 478 -4.18 53.31 -7.91
CA ALA A 478 -4.03 54.77 -7.89
C ALA A 478 -3.45 55.34 -9.21
N ASN A 479 -2.99 54.49 -10.13
CA ASN A 479 -2.42 54.86 -11.44
C ASN A 479 -3.31 54.46 -12.64
N LEU A 480 -4.54 53.99 -12.41
CA LEU A 480 -5.59 53.78 -13.41
C LEU A 480 -6.73 54.78 -13.21
#